data_877078e72ce7e37a977b4f5d0d021e98
#
_entry.id   877078e72ce7e37a977b4f5d0d021e98
#
_cell.length_a   1.000
_cell.length_b   1.000
_cell.length_c   1.000
_cell.angle_alpha   90.00
_cell.angle_beta   90.00
_cell.angle_gamma   90.00
#
_symmetry.space_group_name_H-M   'P 1'
#
loop_
_entity.id
_entity.type
_entity.pdbx_description
1 polymer ?
#
loop_
_entity_poly.entity_id
_entity_poly.type
_entity_poly.pdbx_seq_one_letter_code
_entity_poly.pdbx_strand_id
1 'polypeptide(L)'
;MNEEHTTQEPPARKKWWTLSRALDAAAVLVVLFVLYRIFLAPRYLSTANAHPAPHVTYETLSGRPFVLTQQRGHVVFLDFWASWCEPCKLSLPMVEKFARAHPEVEVVPVDVGEPRAVVEAFAHAHDMRNVALDPKTLSQGFFQIEGFPTMVVIDPQGRIRATWTGFNPAIQMNMAHAAQTLKTD
;
A
#
# COMPACT_ATOMS: atom_id res chain seq x y z
N MET A 1 40.37 46.75 -59.43
CA MET A 1 40.75 45.79 -58.38
C MET A 1 39.56 45.77 -57.44
N ASN A 2 38.63 44.80 -57.58
CA ASN A 2 37.48 44.61 -56.74
C ASN A 2 37.80 43.46 -55.77
N GLU A 3 37.93 43.77 -54.47
CA GLU A 3 37.97 42.77 -53.41
C GLU A 3 36.56 42.34 -53.06
N GLU A 4 36.23 41.10 -53.43
CA GLU A 4 35.02 40.42 -53.01
C GLU A 4 35.16 40.02 -51.55
N HIS A 5 34.40 40.71 -50.68
CA HIS A 5 34.23 40.31 -49.28
C HIS A 5 33.28 39.14 -49.21
N THR A 6 33.82 37.94 -49.12
CA THR A 6 33.02 36.73 -48.84
C THR A 6 32.65 36.71 -47.36
N THR A 7 31.41 37.04 -47.07
CA THR A 7 30.80 36.85 -45.71
C THR A 7 30.54 35.36 -45.48
N GLN A 8 31.42 34.71 -44.70
CA GLN A 8 31.16 33.35 -44.21
C GLN A 8 30.09 33.40 -43.10
N GLU A 9 28.95 32.76 -43.36
CA GLU A 9 27.93 32.50 -42.32
C GLU A 9 28.50 31.57 -41.24
N PRO A 10 28.28 31.87 -39.95
CA PRO A 10 28.71 30.98 -38.88
C PRO A 10 27.86 29.71 -38.85
N PRO A 11 28.44 28.54 -38.53
CA PRO A 11 27.77 27.25 -38.60
C PRO A 11 26.64 27.14 -37.58
N ALA A 12 25.58 26.45 -37.98
CA ALA A 12 24.35 26.21 -37.27
C ALA A 12 24.55 25.41 -35.95
N ARG A 13 25.16 26.05 -34.94
CA ARG A 13 25.40 25.46 -33.58
C ARG A 13 24.18 25.41 -32.68
N LYS A 14 23.07 26.05 -33.01
CA LYS A 14 21.93 26.21 -32.09
C LYS A 14 20.96 25.01 -32.03
N LYS A 15 20.89 24.17 -33.04
CA LYS A 15 19.89 23.07 -33.09
C LYS A 15 20.30 21.84 -32.28
N TRP A 16 21.56 21.57 -32.09
CA TRP A 16 22.03 20.37 -31.39
C TRP A 16 21.91 20.51 -29.85
N TRP A 17 22.13 21.70 -29.33
CA TRP A 17 22.00 21.99 -27.88
C TRP A 17 20.57 21.91 -27.36
N THR A 18 19.57 22.22 -28.17
CA THR A 18 18.15 22.08 -27.82
C THR A 18 17.70 20.61 -27.87
N LEU A 19 18.24 19.84 -28.80
CA LEU A 19 17.90 18.41 -28.92
C LEU A 19 18.46 17.59 -27.74
N SER A 20 19.70 17.84 -27.33
CA SER A 20 20.30 17.15 -26.19
C SER A 20 19.53 17.45 -24.88
N ARG A 21 19.19 18.73 -24.65
CA ARG A 21 18.39 19.12 -23.47
C ARG A 21 16.99 18.51 -23.47
N ALA A 22 16.36 18.37 -24.62
CA ALA A 22 15.08 17.70 -24.74
C ALA A 22 15.19 16.18 -24.44
N LEU A 23 16.26 15.54 -24.89
CA LEU A 23 16.54 14.13 -24.60
C LEU A 23 16.86 13.92 -23.11
N ASP A 24 17.63 14.81 -22.48
CA ASP A 24 17.92 14.76 -21.06
C ASP A 24 16.65 14.94 -20.21
N ALA A 25 15.78 15.90 -20.57
CA ALA A 25 14.49 16.09 -19.91
C ALA A 25 13.57 14.87 -20.08
N ALA A 26 13.51 14.28 -21.26
CA ALA A 26 12.76 13.05 -21.52
C ALA A 26 13.29 11.88 -20.69
N ALA A 27 14.62 11.73 -20.59
CA ALA A 27 15.24 10.69 -19.76
C ALA A 27 14.88 10.87 -18.28
N VAL A 28 14.94 12.10 -17.76
CA VAL A 28 14.52 12.40 -16.37
C VAL A 28 13.05 12.06 -16.15
N LEU A 29 12.16 12.43 -17.07
CA LEU A 29 10.73 12.11 -16.96
C LEU A 29 10.47 10.58 -16.98
N VAL A 30 11.22 9.84 -17.82
CA VAL A 30 11.14 8.38 -17.84
C VAL A 30 11.59 7.79 -16.51
N VAL A 31 12.72 8.26 -15.97
CA VAL A 31 13.19 7.81 -14.65
C VAL A 31 12.16 8.12 -13.54
N LEU A 32 11.64 9.34 -13.51
CA LEU A 32 10.61 9.72 -12.54
C LEU A 32 9.35 8.88 -12.71
N PHE A 33 8.91 8.60 -13.93
CA PHE A 33 7.77 7.73 -14.21
C PHE A 33 8.02 6.29 -13.76
N VAL A 34 9.23 5.75 -14.00
CA VAL A 34 9.60 4.41 -13.54
C VAL A 34 9.64 4.35 -12.02
N LEU A 35 10.23 5.36 -11.35
CA LEU A 35 10.23 5.46 -9.90
C LEU A 35 8.81 5.55 -9.35
N TYR A 36 7.96 6.39 -9.94
CA TYR A 36 6.53 6.44 -9.59
C TYR A 36 5.86 5.06 -9.74
N ARG A 37 6.09 4.37 -10.86
CA ARG A 37 5.51 3.03 -11.11
C ARG A 37 5.99 1.98 -10.13
N ILE A 38 7.26 2.04 -9.70
CA ILE A 38 7.84 1.07 -8.77
C ILE A 38 7.42 1.34 -7.33
N PHE A 39 7.44 2.60 -6.88
CA PHE A 39 7.31 2.96 -5.47
C PHE A 39 5.93 3.48 -5.07
N LEU A 40 5.21 4.13 -5.97
CA LEU A 40 3.97 4.85 -5.63
C LEU A 40 2.73 4.30 -6.34
N ALA A 41 2.87 3.61 -7.48
CA ALA A 41 1.70 3.10 -8.19
C ALA A 41 0.99 2.01 -7.36
N PRO A 42 -0.33 2.09 -7.20
CA PRO A 42 -1.10 1.09 -6.48
C PRO A 42 -0.93 -0.29 -7.12
N ARG A 43 -0.65 -1.30 -6.28
CA ARG A 43 -0.51 -2.69 -6.72
C ARG A 43 -1.65 -3.49 -6.13
N TYR A 44 -2.59 -3.87 -6.96
CA TYR A 44 -3.65 -4.81 -6.57
C TYR A 44 -3.87 -5.85 -7.67
N LEU A 45 -4.33 -7.02 -7.27
CA LEU A 45 -4.61 -8.09 -8.21
C LEU A 45 -5.84 -7.75 -9.04
N SER A 46 -5.81 -8.13 -10.31
CA SER A 46 -7.02 -8.08 -11.14
C SER A 46 -8.05 -9.12 -10.66
N THR A 47 -9.31 -8.95 -11.05
CA THR A 47 -10.37 -9.92 -10.73
C THR A 47 -10.02 -11.32 -11.26
N ALA A 48 -9.33 -11.42 -12.40
CA ALA A 48 -8.91 -12.69 -12.99
C ALA A 48 -7.90 -13.48 -12.13
N ASN A 49 -7.09 -12.78 -11.34
CA ASN A 49 -6.09 -13.39 -10.45
C ASN A 49 -6.53 -13.39 -8.98
N ALA A 50 -7.74 -12.93 -8.69
CA ALA A 50 -8.27 -12.93 -7.34
C ALA A 50 -8.60 -14.36 -6.90
N HIS A 51 -8.27 -14.68 -5.64
CA HIS A 51 -8.57 -16.00 -5.06
C HIS A 51 -9.33 -15.82 -3.74
N PRO A 52 -10.17 -16.80 -3.34
CA PRO A 52 -10.94 -16.69 -2.10
C PRO A 52 -10.03 -16.49 -0.89
N ALA A 53 -10.42 -15.55 -0.03
CA ALA A 53 -9.76 -15.40 1.27
C ALA A 53 -10.06 -16.60 2.17
N PRO A 54 -9.13 -17.01 3.03
CA PRO A 54 -9.34 -18.11 3.96
C PRO A 54 -10.44 -17.77 4.97
N HIS A 55 -11.10 -18.78 5.51
CA HIS A 55 -12.09 -18.63 6.57
C HIS A 55 -11.36 -18.46 7.90
N VAL A 56 -11.22 -17.23 8.36
CA VAL A 56 -10.56 -16.91 9.63
C VAL A 56 -11.51 -16.22 10.57
N THR A 57 -11.31 -16.50 11.86
CA THR A 57 -11.96 -15.81 12.97
C THR A 57 -10.88 -15.41 13.96
N TYR A 58 -10.84 -14.14 14.31
CA TYR A 58 -9.92 -13.60 15.31
C TYR A 58 -10.67 -13.17 16.55
N GLU A 59 -10.09 -13.42 17.72
CA GLU A 59 -10.47 -12.70 18.92
C GLU A 59 -10.05 -11.23 18.77
N THR A 60 -10.79 -10.30 19.36
CA THR A 60 -10.39 -8.90 19.39
C THR A 60 -10.15 -8.41 20.82
N LEU A 61 -9.49 -7.28 20.97
CA LEU A 61 -9.32 -6.64 22.28
C LEU A 61 -10.66 -6.21 22.87
N SER A 62 -11.66 -5.91 22.05
CA SER A 62 -13.03 -5.57 22.50
C SER A 62 -13.83 -6.77 23.02
N GLY A 63 -13.30 -8.01 22.88
CA GLY A 63 -13.98 -9.25 23.25
C GLY A 63 -15.00 -9.76 22.21
N ARG A 64 -15.31 -8.99 21.17
CA ARG A 64 -16.18 -9.44 20.07
C ARG A 64 -15.32 -10.11 19.00
N PRO A 65 -15.63 -11.34 18.55
CA PRO A 65 -14.86 -11.97 17.50
C PRO A 65 -15.02 -11.21 16.15
N PHE A 66 -13.92 -11.04 15.44
CA PHE A 66 -13.94 -10.64 14.04
C PHE A 66 -14.02 -11.91 13.18
N VAL A 67 -15.06 -12.03 12.37
CA VAL A 67 -15.28 -13.17 11.46
C VAL A 67 -15.19 -12.65 10.03
N LEU A 68 -14.14 -13.00 9.30
CA LEU A 68 -13.88 -12.48 7.94
C LEU A 68 -15.03 -12.78 6.98
N THR A 69 -15.62 -13.97 7.04
CA THR A 69 -16.73 -14.36 6.14
C THR A 69 -18.01 -13.55 6.35
N GLN A 70 -18.16 -12.89 7.52
CA GLN A 70 -19.28 -12.00 7.81
C GLN A 70 -19.09 -10.59 7.26
N GLN A 71 -17.90 -10.28 6.71
CA GLN A 71 -17.58 -8.96 6.15
C GLN A 71 -17.92 -8.85 4.66
N ARG A 72 -18.66 -9.81 4.12
CA ARG A 72 -19.16 -9.74 2.73
C ARG A 72 -19.95 -8.45 2.50
N GLY A 73 -19.75 -7.83 1.35
CA GLY A 73 -20.32 -6.52 1.02
C GLY A 73 -19.45 -5.33 1.39
N HIS A 74 -18.37 -5.56 2.14
CA HIS A 74 -17.40 -4.52 2.51
C HIS A 74 -16.03 -4.81 1.92
N VAL A 75 -15.27 -3.76 1.60
CA VAL A 75 -13.82 -3.87 1.35
C VAL A 75 -13.15 -4.00 2.71
N VAL A 76 -12.31 -5.03 2.87
CA VAL A 76 -11.59 -5.32 4.12
C VAL A 76 -10.10 -5.15 3.93
N PHE A 77 -9.47 -4.47 4.87
CA PHE A 77 -8.02 -4.34 4.99
C PHE A 77 -7.58 -5.05 6.27
N LEU A 78 -6.87 -6.18 6.13
CA LEU A 78 -6.20 -6.84 7.25
C LEU A 78 -4.76 -6.35 7.30
N ASP A 79 -4.40 -5.62 8.35
CA ASP A 79 -3.04 -5.09 8.56
C ASP A 79 -2.32 -5.94 9.60
N PHE A 80 -1.42 -6.81 9.15
CA PHE A 80 -0.65 -7.71 10.00
C PHE A 80 0.59 -7.03 10.54
N TRP A 81 0.75 -7.03 11.87
CA TRP A 81 1.77 -6.29 12.58
C TRP A 81 2.24 -6.98 13.87
N ALA A 82 3.25 -6.42 14.52
CA ALA A 82 3.65 -6.77 15.87
C ALA A 82 4.23 -5.53 16.60
N SER A 83 4.20 -5.50 17.93
CA SER A 83 4.64 -4.35 18.72
C SER A 83 6.16 -4.09 18.62
N TRP A 84 6.95 -5.10 18.36
CA TRP A 84 8.42 -5.03 18.16
C TRP A 84 8.81 -4.61 16.74
N CYS A 85 7.87 -4.52 15.82
CA CYS A 85 8.12 -4.19 14.40
C CYS A 85 8.25 -2.67 14.21
N GLU A 86 9.48 -2.15 14.08
CA GLU A 86 9.72 -0.70 13.91
C GLU A 86 9.03 -0.10 12.67
N PRO A 87 9.06 -0.74 11.46
CA PRO A 87 8.30 -0.24 10.32
C PRO A 87 6.78 -0.20 10.55
N CYS A 88 6.26 -1.11 11.39
CA CYS A 88 4.83 -1.12 11.74
C CYS A 88 4.44 0.11 12.57
N LYS A 89 5.29 0.51 13.53
CA LYS A 89 5.07 1.71 14.34
C LYS A 89 4.96 3.00 13.49
N LEU A 90 5.59 3.00 12.32
CA LEU A 90 5.48 4.10 11.36
C LEU A 90 4.20 4.03 10.52
N SER A 91 3.76 2.81 10.14
CA SER A 91 2.57 2.62 9.29
C SER A 91 1.26 2.70 10.07
N LEU A 92 1.20 2.14 11.27
CA LEU A 92 -0.02 2.04 12.07
C LEU A 92 -0.77 3.37 12.27
N PRO A 93 -0.13 4.51 12.61
CA PRO A 93 -0.84 5.79 12.72
C PRO A 93 -1.48 6.24 11.40
N MET A 94 -0.86 5.88 10.26
CA MET A 94 -1.38 6.21 8.93
C MET A 94 -2.61 5.34 8.61
N VAL A 95 -2.55 4.05 8.94
CA VAL A 95 -3.66 3.09 8.76
C VAL A 95 -4.84 3.47 9.66
N GLU A 96 -4.59 3.77 10.93
CA GLU A 96 -5.62 4.22 11.89
C GLU A 96 -6.28 5.54 11.44
N LYS A 97 -5.50 6.50 10.93
CA LYS A 97 -6.04 7.74 10.39
C LYS A 97 -6.96 7.47 9.19
N PHE A 98 -6.56 6.55 8.31
CA PHE A 98 -7.39 6.14 7.18
C PHE A 98 -8.69 5.48 7.67
N ALA A 99 -8.60 4.53 8.59
CA ALA A 99 -9.76 3.83 9.14
C ALA A 99 -10.81 4.78 9.74
N ARG A 100 -10.36 5.83 10.45
CA ARG A 100 -11.26 6.85 11.03
C ARG A 100 -11.94 7.72 9.96
N ALA A 101 -11.25 7.97 8.85
CA ALA A 101 -11.76 8.79 7.75
C ALA A 101 -12.69 8.01 6.81
N HIS A 102 -12.63 6.67 6.83
CA HIS A 102 -13.33 5.78 5.89
C HIS A 102 -14.14 4.70 6.63
N PRO A 103 -15.22 5.07 7.35
CA PRO A 103 -16.05 4.11 8.12
C PRO A 103 -16.82 3.12 7.22
N GLU A 104 -16.82 3.33 5.91
CA GLU A 104 -17.46 2.47 4.92
C GLU A 104 -16.63 1.25 4.53
N VAL A 105 -15.36 1.17 4.96
CA VAL A 105 -14.49 0.00 4.80
C VAL A 105 -14.14 -0.59 6.15
N GLU A 106 -13.82 -1.87 6.18
CA GLU A 106 -13.37 -2.54 7.40
C GLU A 106 -11.85 -2.58 7.45
N VAL A 107 -11.25 -1.97 8.47
CA VAL A 107 -9.80 -1.97 8.70
C VAL A 107 -9.53 -2.67 10.02
N VAL A 108 -8.79 -3.78 9.96
CA VAL A 108 -8.53 -4.63 11.12
C VAL A 108 -7.03 -4.82 11.28
N PRO A 109 -6.40 -4.12 12.23
CA PRO A 109 -5.04 -4.44 12.65
C PRO A 109 -5.02 -5.81 13.34
N VAL A 110 -4.22 -6.74 12.82
CA VAL A 110 -4.08 -8.11 13.35
C VAL A 110 -2.68 -8.27 13.94
N ASP A 111 -2.60 -8.34 15.25
CA ASP A 111 -1.33 -8.68 15.91
C ASP A 111 -1.01 -10.16 15.71
N VAL A 112 0.27 -10.45 15.42
CA VAL A 112 0.73 -11.79 15.11
C VAL A 112 1.79 -12.25 16.09
N GLY A 113 1.42 -13.21 16.95
CA GLY A 113 2.35 -13.97 17.78
C GLY A 113 2.62 -13.40 19.18
N GLU A 114 1.91 -12.34 19.60
CA GLU A 114 2.15 -11.73 20.91
C GLU A 114 1.05 -12.08 21.93
N PRO A 115 1.41 -12.10 23.22
CA PRO A 115 0.42 -12.28 24.28
C PRO A 115 -0.55 -11.08 24.33
N ARG A 116 -1.84 -11.36 24.58
CA ARG A 116 -2.90 -10.34 24.68
C ARG A 116 -2.49 -9.10 25.50
N ALA A 117 -1.86 -9.29 26.66
CA ALA A 117 -1.51 -8.19 27.54
C ALA A 117 -0.49 -7.21 26.90
N VAL A 118 0.43 -7.72 26.06
CA VAL A 118 1.39 -6.89 25.33
C VAL A 118 0.67 -6.07 24.27
N VAL A 119 -0.18 -6.72 23.48
CA VAL A 119 -0.97 -6.08 22.42
C VAL A 119 -1.91 -5.02 22.99
N GLU A 120 -2.57 -5.31 24.12
CA GLU A 120 -3.50 -4.40 24.81
C GLU A 120 -2.79 -3.13 25.30
N ALA A 121 -1.61 -3.30 25.92
CA ALA A 121 -0.79 -2.16 26.35
C ALA A 121 -0.34 -1.29 25.19
N PHE A 122 0.11 -1.92 24.08
CA PHE A 122 0.52 -1.22 22.88
C PHE A 122 -0.65 -0.49 22.22
N ALA A 123 -1.77 -1.18 22.02
CA ALA A 123 -2.96 -0.63 21.40
C ALA A 123 -3.52 0.58 22.17
N HIS A 124 -3.52 0.50 23.51
CA HIS A 124 -3.90 1.62 24.37
C HIS A 124 -2.97 2.82 24.22
N ALA A 125 -1.65 2.59 24.20
CA ALA A 125 -0.66 3.66 24.06
C ALA A 125 -0.73 4.37 22.70
N HIS A 126 -1.22 3.70 21.65
CA HIS A 126 -1.31 4.20 20.28
C HIS A 126 -2.74 4.50 19.80
N ASP A 127 -3.74 4.51 20.70
CA ASP A 127 -5.16 4.76 20.41
C ASP A 127 -5.68 3.91 19.22
N MET A 128 -5.30 2.62 19.19
CA MET A 128 -5.69 1.68 18.14
C MET A 128 -7.09 1.12 18.38
N ARG A 129 -7.81 0.86 17.29
CA ARG A 129 -9.17 0.33 17.31
C ARG A 129 -9.27 -1.01 16.60
N ASN A 130 -10.30 -1.79 16.93
CA ASN A 130 -10.61 -3.07 16.25
C ASN A 130 -9.44 -4.06 16.17
N VAL A 131 -8.51 -4.00 17.14
CA VAL A 131 -7.33 -4.85 17.13
C VAL A 131 -7.71 -6.30 17.32
N ALA A 132 -7.34 -7.12 16.35
CA ALA A 132 -7.49 -8.57 16.35
C ALA A 132 -6.18 -9.26 16.81
N LEU A 133 -6.32 -10.46 17.33
CA LEU A 133 -5.24 -11.24 17.93
C LEU A 133 -5.04 -12.55 17.19
N ASP A 134 -3.82 -12.84 16.78
CA ASP A 134 -3.39 -14.15 16.25
C ASP A 134 -2.18 -14.69 17.03
N PRO A 135 -2.35 -15.07 18.33
CA PRO A 135 -1.25 -15.52 19.17
C PRO A 135 -0.62 -16.84 18.70
N LYS A 136 -1.28 -17.57 17.81
CA LYS A 136 -0.80 -18.83 17.24
C LYS A 136 -0.13 -18.66 15.87
N THR A 137 -0.01 -17.45 15.37
CA THR A 137 0.62 -17.11 14.08
C THR A 137 0.01 -17.82 12.86
N LEU A 138 -1.26 -18.24 12.96
CA LEU A 138 -1.92 -19.01 11.90
C LEU A 138 -2.08 -18.19 10.60
N SER A 139 -2.19 -16.87 10.74
CA SER A 139 -2.30 -15.94 9.62
C SER A 139 -1.09 -15.99 8.69
N GLN A 140 0.11 -16.29 9.20
CA GLN A 140 1.32 -16.40 8.38
C GLN A 140 1.16 -17.46 7.29
N GLY A 141 0.63 -18.63 7.66
CA GLY A 141 0.35 -19.70 6.69
C GLY A 141 -0.85 -19.40 5.78
N PHE A 142 -1.95 -18.89 6.34
CA PHE A 142 -3.19 -18.63 5.60
C PHE A 142 -3.05 -17.52 4.55
N PHE A 143 -2.31 -16.46 4.84
CA PHE A 143 -2.13 -15.31 3.97
C PHE A 143 -0.72 -15.21 3.37
N GLN A 144 0.13 -16.24 3.59
CA GLN A 144 1.52 -16.28 3.10
C GLN A 144 2.32 -15.04 3.51
N ILE A 145 2.26 -14.68 4.81
CA ILE A 145 2.91 -13.49 5.35
C ILE A 145 4.39 -13.80 5.59
N GLU A 146 5.26 -13.12 4.84
CA GLU A 146 6.72 -13.29 4.91
C GLU A 146 7.40 -12.23 5.80
N GLY A 147 6.69 -11.17 6.17
CA GLY A 147 7.24 -10.09 6.99
C GLY A 147 6.20 -9.06 7.41
N PHE A 148 6.61 -8.08 8.23
CA PHE A 148 5.73 -7.02 8.73
C PHE A 148 6.26 -5.62 8.39
N PRO A 149 5.34 -4.63 8.24
CA PRO A 149 3.88 -4.79 8.12
C PRO A 149 3.50 -5.49 6.81
N THR A 150 2.39 -6.24 6.82
CA THR A 150 1.78 -6.76 5.60
C THR A 150 0.29 -6.46 5.61
N MET A 151 -0.19 -5.79 4.58
CA MET A 151 -1.61 -5.50 4.40
C MET A 151 -2.21 -6.37 3.32
N VAL A 152 -3.26 -7.10 3.67
CA VAL A 152 -4.07 -7.90 2.73
C VAL A 152 -5.36 -7.17 2.43
N VAL A 153 -5.65 -6.95 1.15
CA VAL A 153 -6.85 -6.26 0.66
C VAL A 153 -7.84 -7.29 0.12
N ILE A 154 -9.05 -7.24 0.65
CA ILE A 154 -10.11 -8.20 0.33
C ILE A 154 -11.32 -7.44 -0.21
N ASP A 155 -11.87 -7.92 -1.33
CA ASP A 155 -13.03 -7.32 -1.98
C ASP A 155 -14.36 -7.71 -1.29
N PRO A 156 -15.50 -7.03 -1.64
CA PRO A 156 -16.81 -7.34 -1.08
C PRO A 156 -17.28 -8.79 -1.34
N GLN A 157 -16.72 -9.47 -2.34
CA GLN A 157 -16.98 -10.87 -2.60
C GLN A 157 -16.10 -11.80 -1.76
N GLY A 158 -15.20 -11.24 -0.92
CA GLY A 158 -14.29 -11.95 -0.02
C GLY A 158 -13.14 -12.64 -0.76
N ARG A 159 -12.63 -12.00 -1.81
CA ARG A 159 -11.46 -12.47 -2.55
C ARG A 159 -10.27 -11.58 -2.24
N ILE A 160 -9.10 -12.16 -2.06
CA ILE A 160 -7.86 -11.40 -1.93
C ILE A 160 -7.54 -10.74 -3.27
N ARG A 161 -7.35 -9.42 -3.25
CA ARG A 161 -7.08 -8.60 -4.43
C ARG A 161 -5.66 -8.05 -4.45
N ALA A 162 -5.08 -7.88 -3.27
CA ALA A 162 -3.70 -7.43 -3.12
C ALA A 162 -3.09 -7.90 -1.79
N THR A 163 -1.77 -8.03 -1.79
CA THR A 163 -0.94 -8.16 -0.59
C THR A 163 0.21 -7.17 -0.71
N TRP A 164 0.33 -6.26 0.28
CA TRP A 164 1.35 -5.23 0.31
C TRP A 164 2.26 -5.45 1.51
N THR A 165 3.51 -5.82 1.29
CA THR A 165 4.48 -6.09 2.34
C THR A 165 5.49 -4.95 2.47
N GLY A 166 5.84 -4.62 3.71
CA GLY A 166 6.78 -3.58 4.09
C GLY A 166 6.15 -2.20 4.24
N PHE A 167 6.93 -1.29 4.84
CA PHE A 167 6.50 0.11 5.03
C PHE A 167 6.27 0.80 3.70
N ASN A 168 5.12 1.46 3.58
CA ASN A 168 4.74 2.22 2.40
C ASN A 168 4.26 3.63 2.80
N PRO A 169 5.02 4.69 2.49
CA PRO A 169 4.61 6.07 2.81
C PRO A 169 3.33 6.51 2.08
N ALA A 170 2.95 5.83 0.98
CA ALA A 170 1.73 6.10 0.23
C ALA A 170 0.56 5.20 0.63
N ILE A 171 0.62 4.51 1.79
CA ILE A 171 -0.37 3.50 2.17
C ILE A 171 -1.80 4.03 2.18
N GLN A 172 -2.04 5.24 2.70
CA GLN A 172 -3.38 5.84 2.74
C GLN A 172 -3.94 6.08 1.33
N MET A 173 -3.11 6.54 0.40
CA MET A 173 -3.50 6.74 -1.01
C MET A 173 -3.83 5.40 -1.69
N ASN A 174 -3.03 4.37 -1.41
CA ASN A 174 -3.26 3.03 -1.95
C ASN A 174 -4.55 2.41 -1.39
N MET A 175 -4.80 2.56 -0.09
CA MET A 175 -6.04 2.10 0.55
C MET A 175 -7.25 2.84 -0.03
N ALA A 176 -7.19 4.17 -0.18
CA ALA A 176 -8.28 4.96 -0.77
C ALA A 176 -8.57 4.52 -2.21
N HIS A 177 -7.54 4.35 -3.02
CA HIS A 177 -7.69 3.86 -4.39
C HIS A 177 -8.30 2.45 -4.45
N ALA A 178 -7.82 1.53 -3.62
CA ALA A 178 -8.36 0.17 -3.54
C ALA A 178 -9.83 0.19 -3.08
N ALA A 179 -10.16 0.97 -2.05
CA ALA A 179 -11.53 1.10 -1.56
C ALA A 179 -12.50 1.60 -2.64
N GLN A 180 -12.10 2.61 -3.42
CA GLN A 180 -12.92 3.15 -4.51
C GLN A 180 -13.08 2.13 -5.65
N THR A 181 -12.00 1.50 -6.08
CA THR A 181 -12.01 0.55 -7.20
C THR A 181 -12.82 -0.71 -6.88
N LEU A 182 -12.64 -1.26 -5.66
CA LEU A 182 -13.25 -2.54 -5.29
C LEU A 182 -14.73 -2.44 -4.87
N LYS A 183 -15.25 -1.24 -4.62
CA LYS A 183 -16.70 -1.02 -4.40
C LYS A 183 -17.53 -1.17 -5.67
N THR A 184 -16.92 -0.97 -6.82
CA THR A 184 -17.59 -0.94 -8.12
C THR A 184 -17.46 -2.24 -8.92
N ASP A 185 -16.63 -3.18 -8.46
CA ASP A 185 -16.44 -4.52 -9.02
C ASP A 185 -17.45 -5.52 -8.41
#